data_65fae088a09109f06d969e0ac2661686
#
_entry.id   65fae088a09109f06d969e0ac2661686
#
_cell.length_a   1.000
_cell.length_b   1.000
_cell.length_c   1.000
_cell.angle_alpha   90.00
_cell.angle_beta   90.00
_cell.angle_gamma   90.00
#
_symmetry.space_group_name_H-M   'P 1'
#
loop_
_entity.id
_entity.type
_entity.pdbx_description
1 polymer ?
#
loop_
_entity_poly.entity_id
_entity_poly.type
_entity_poly.pdbx_seq_one_letter_code
_entity_poly.pdbx_strand_id
1 'polypeptide(L)'
;MTSVFAQTLTERQKGLAACACLMAQGSMERLEPAVRSALDNGVTVNELKEAFSQLYAYTGFPRSLNALGVLGKVLQDSPNPAWQEGKPWTRPAEWDDAKAAYELGKKNQTQLSGRAFDYAFCPQDDYYLKAHLFGDIFAGDQLSHADREIVTVAALSGLEGVAPQLTAHKAGAVNMGNSQELVDELCAWLDSEGYTLRSAWPKGEHNTAYAQYFIGNSYLAPMDGGMVNVSFEPGCRNNWHVHHKQVQVLVCVAGRGWYQEWGKEAVELKPGVVIAIPEGVKHWHGAAADSWMQHLTYHKDVQDGASNEWLEPVTDEHYQGLSIR
;
A
#
# COMPACT_ATOMS: atom_id res chain seq x y z
N MET A 1 30.26 -16.10 -15.56
CA MET A 1 29.03 -16.02 -14.74
C MET A 1 29.15 -14.75 -13.93
N THR A 2 28.58 -13.66 -14.41
CA THR A 2 28.48 -12.40 -13.67
C THR A 2 27.49 -12.63 -12.53
N SER A 3 27.97 -12.55 -11.29
CA SER A 3 27.12 -12.52 -10.09
C SER A 3 26.19 -11.30 -10.24
N VAL A 4 24.94 -11.56 -10.54
CA VAL A 4 23.88 -10.55 -10.43
C VAL A 4 23.67 -10.38 -8.93
N PHE A 5 24.28 -9.33 -8.33
CA PHE A 5 23.93 -8.93 -6.98
C PHE A 5 22.43 -8.60 -7.01
N ALA A 6 21.66 -9.26 -6.16
CA ALA A 6 20.25 -8.94 -5.98
C ALA A 6 20.12 -7.44 -5.67
N GLN A 7 19.30 -6.73 -6.42
CA GLN A 7 18.98 -5.34 -6.10
C GLN A 7 18.19 -5.34 -4.79
N THR A 8 18.59 -4.50 -3.86
CA THR A 8 17.87 -4.28 -2.58
C THR A 8 17.28 -2.89 -2.58
N LEU A 9 16.14 -2.74 -1.93
CA LEU A 9 15.44 -1.46 -1.80
C LEU A 9 16.28 -0.49 -0.96
N THR A 10 16.74 0.59 -1.57
CA THR A 10 17.55 1.62 -0.91
C THR A 10 16.71 2.53 -0.03
N GLU A 11 17.30 3.16 0.99
CA GLU A 11 16.59 4.13 1.85
C GLU A 11 16.02 5.32 1.06
N ARG A 12 16.71 5.76 -0.01
CA ARG A 12 16.19 6.76 -0.95
C ARG A 12 14.91 6.27 -1.64
N GLN A 13 14.89 5.04 -2.15
CA GLN A 13 13.72 4.45 -2.80
C GLN A 13 12.56 4.24 -1.82
N LYS A 14 12.85 3.83 -0.59
CA LYS A 14 11.87 3.77 0.50
C LYS A 14 11.23 5.13 0.78
N GLY A 15 12.04 6.19 0.84
CA GLY A 15 11.55 7.56 1.01
C GLY A 15 10.60 8.00 -0.11
N LEU A 16 10.98 7.79 -1.38
CA LEU A 16 10.11 8.04 -2.53
C LEU A 16 8.80 7.26 -2.46
N ALA A 17 8.89 5.96 -2.14
CA ALA A 17 7.75 5.06 -2.07
C ALA A 17 6.77 5.43 -0.95
N ALA A 18 7.27 5.72 0.26
CA ALA A 18 6.44 6.18 1.37
C ALA A 18 5.66 7.45 1.02
N CYS A 19 6.36 8.44 0.47
CA CYS A 19 5.73 9.70 0.04
C CYS A 19 4.68 9.47 -1.06
N ALA A 20 4.97 8.64 -2.04
CA ALA A 20 4.05 8.31 -3.13
C ALA A 20 2.78 7.61 -2.63
N CYS A 21 2.92 6.61 -1.77
CA CYS A 21 1.81 5.87 -1.19
C CYS A 21 0.89 6.78 -0.37
N LEU A 22 1.46 7.61 0.52
CA LEU A 22 0.70 8.53 1.37
C LEU A 22 0.02 9.65 0.58
N MET A 23 0.69 10.20 -0.43
CA MET A 23 0.08 11.16 -1.35
C MET A 23 -1.14 10.54 -2.05
N ALA A 24 -0.98 9.32 -2.58
CA ALA A 24 -2.04 8.61 -3.29
C ALA A 24 -3.27 8.36 -2.42
N GLN A 25 -3.09 8.13 -1.13
CA GLN A 25 -4.18 8.02 -0.15
C GLN A 25 -4.82 9.37 0.19
N GLY A 26 -4.13 10.48 -0.03
CA GLY A 26 -4.52 11.79 0.49
C GLY A 26 -4.20 11.98 1.98
N SER A 27 -3.29 11.20 2.52
CA SER A 27 -2.91 11.19 3.94
C SER A 27 -1.85 12.27 4.25
N MET A 28 -2.23 13.54 4.16
CA MET A 28 -1.29 14.68 4.24
C MET A 28 -0.61 14.81 5.60
N GLU A 29 -1.29 14.45 6.69
CA GLU A 29 -0.70 14.47 8.04
C GLU A 29 0.45 13.46 8.18
N ARG A 30 0.29 12.25 7.59
CA ARG A 30 1.34 11.23 7.56
C ARG A 30 2.42 11.55 6.54
N LEU A 31 2.09 12.30 5.49
CA LEU A 31 3.02 12.69 4.43
C LEU A 31 4.08 13.66 4.94
N GLU A 32 3.76 14.59 5.83
CA GLU A 32 4.73 15.59 6.33
C GLU A 32 5.96 14.94 6.98
N PRO A 33 5.85 14.02 7.96
CA PRO A 33 7.01 13.33 8.51
C PRO A 33 7.71 12.42 7.49
N ALA A 34 6.97 11.82 6.55
CA ALA A 34 7.57 10.99 5.50
C ALA A 34 8.44 11.82 4.54
N VAL A 35 8.02 13.04 4.19
CA VAL A 35 8.82 13.97 3.37
C VAL A 35 10.12 14.32 4.10
N ARG A 36 10.09 14.62 5.40
CA ARG A 36 11.30 14.90 6.19
C ARG A 36 12.25 13.71 6.18
N SER A 37 11.73 12.52 6.48
CA SER A 37 12.50 11.28 6.46
C SER A 37 13.10 11.00 5.08
N ALA A 38 12.35 11.20 4.00
CA ALA A 38 12.83 11.02 2.63
C ALA A 38 14.03 11.95 2.33
N LEU A 39 13.92 13.23 2.67
CA LEU A 39 14.99 14.21 2.49
C LEU A 39 16.22 13.88 3.34
N ASP A 40 16.04 13.43 4.59
CA ASP A 40 17.12 13.01 5.48
C ASP A 40 17.84 11.75 4.96
N ASN A 41 17.13 10.90 4.22
CA ASN A 41 17.67 9.68 3.60
C ASN A 41 18.13 9.87 2.14
N GLY A 42 18.34 11.13 1.72
CA GLY A 42 19.02 11.46 0.47
C GLY A 42 18.12 11.55 -0.76
N VAL A 43 16.79 11.55 -0.59
CA VAL A 43 15.88 11.98 -1.67
C VAL A 43 16.04 13.48 -1.83
N THR A 44 16.20 13.95 -3.05
CA THR A 44 16.33 15.37 -3.33
C THR A 44 14.97 16.07 -3.44
N VAL A 45 14.97 17.38 -3.23
CA VAL A 45 13.74 18.20 -3.35
C VAL A 45 13.12 18.07 -4.74
N ASN A 46 13.95 18.09 -5.80
CA ASN A 46 13.46 18.01 -7.17
C ASN A 46 12.95 16.61 -7.55
N GLU A 47 13.49 15.53 -6.92
CA GLU A 47 12.92 14.19 -7.07
C GLU A 47 11.54 14.07 -6.45
N LEU A 48 11.31 14.67 -5.27
CA LEU A 48 9.97 14.72 -4.67
C LEU A 48 8.99 15.56 -5.49
N LYS A 49 9.44 16.71 -6.01
CA LYS A 49 8.61 17.52 -6.92
C LYS A 49 8.20 16.71 -8.15
N GLU A 50 9.15 15.98 -8.75
CA GLU A 50 8.89 15.15 -9.92
C GLU A 50 7.95 13.99 -9.60
N ALA A 51 8.16 13.28 -8.48
CA ALA A 51 7.29 12.19 -8.04
C ALA A 51 5.85 12.67 -7.80
N PHE A 52 5.66 13.78 -7.07
CA PHE A 52 4.33 14.33 -6.81
C PHE A 52 3.67 14.88 -8.08
N SER A 53 4.46 15.45 -8.98
CA SER A 53 3.98 15.91 -10.28
C SER A 53 3.53 14.74 -11.16
N GLN A 54 4.34 13.67 -11.29
CA GLN A 54 3.96 12.47 -12.05
C GLN A 54 2.65 11.86 -11.56
N LEU A 55 2.47 11.80 -10.24
CA LEU A 55 1.35 11.09 -9.64
C LEU A 55 -0.01 11.77 -9.83
N TYR A 56 -0.06 13.02 -10.34
CA TYR A 56 -1.35 13.60 -10.65
C TYR A 56 -2.11 12.78 -11.71
N ALA A 57 -1.39 12.11 -12.61
CA ALA A 57 -2.01 11.26 -13.63
C ALA A 57 -2.73 10.03 -13.06
N TYR A 58 -2.40 9.63 -11.83
CA TYR A 58 -3.00 8.48 -11.12
C TYR A 58 -3.97 8.91 -10.02
N THR A 59 -3.79 10.11 -9.45
CA THR A 59 -4.48 10.53 -8.22
C THR A 59 -5.22 11.86 -8.37
N GLY A 60 -5.08 12.53 -9.51
CA GLY A 60 -5.63 13.85 -9.80
C GLY A 60 -4.81 15.01 -9.23
N PHE A 61 -4.95 16.18 -9.83
CA PHE A 61 -4.27 17.40 -9.41
C PHE A 61 -4.48 17.76 -7.93
N PRO A 62 -5.68 17.60 -7.32
CA PRO A 62 -5.84 18.00 -5.92
C PRO A 62 -4.85 17.34 -4.99
N ARG A 63 -4.61 16.03 -5.11
CA ARG A 63 -3.64 15.32 -4.27
C ARG A 63 -2.21 15.71 -4.57
N SER A 64 -1.87 15.91 -5.85
CA SER A 64 -0.55 16.38 -6.27
C SER A 64 -0.23 17.76 -5.69
N LEU A 65 -1.13 18.72 -5.84
CA LEU A 65 -0.97 20.07 -5.32
C LEU A 65 -0.87 20.10 -3.79
N ASN A 66 -1.67 19.30 -3.11
CA ASN A 66 -1.60 19.18 -1.65
C ASN A 66 -0.24 18.62 -1.20
N ALA A 67 0.27 17.57 -1.86
CA ALA A 67 1.57 16.99 -1.55
C ALA A 67 2.72 17.98 -1.81
N LEU A 68 2.68 18.72 -2.92
CA LEU A 68 3.62 19.81 -3.20
C LEU A 68 3.53 20.92 -2.15
N GLY A 69 2.32 21.22 -1.66
CA GLY A 69 2.11 22.15 -0.53
C GLY A 69 2.77 21.66 0.75
N VAL A 70 2.64 20.36 1.08
CA VAL A 70 3.32 19.74 2.24
C VAL A 70 4.84 19.85 2.09
N LEU A 71 5.40 19.52 0.92
CA LEU A 71 6.84 19.68 0.66
C LEU A 71 7.28 21.13 0.85
N GLY A 72 6.55 22.09 0.27
CA GLY A 72 6.84 23.52 0.41
C GLY A 72 6.84 23.97 1.87
N LYS A 73 5.85 23.54 2.65
CA LYS A 73 5.76 23.82 4.08
C LYS A 73 6.94 23.22 4.86
N VAL A 74 7.31 21.98 4.60
CA VAL A 74 8.47 21.33 5.24
C VAL A 74 9.76 22.10 5.00
N LEU A 75 9.98 22.54 3.76
CA LEU A 75 11.17 23.33 3.40
C LEU A 75 11.19 24.72 4.06
N GLN A 76 10.03 25.33 4.26
CA GLN A 76 9.89 26.64 4.88
C GLN A 76 10.01 26.58 6.40
N ASP A 77 9.31 25.65 7.06
CA ASP A 77 9.17 25.61 8.52
C ASP A 77 10.39 24.98 9.21
N SER A 78 11.16 24.18 8.49
CA SER A 78 12.32 23.45 9.05
C SER A 78 13.43 23.33 8.02
N PRO A 79 14.01 24.44 7.57
CA PRO A 79 15.10 24.40 6.61
C PRO A 79 16.27 23.60 7.17
N ASN A 80 16.74 22.60 6.41
CA ASN A 80 17.92 21.80 6.77
C ASN A 80 18.96 21.92 5.66
N PRO A 81 20.14 22.51 5.93
CA PRO A 81 21.18 22.73 4.91
C PRO A 81 21.79 21.42 4.37
N ALA A 82 21.54 20.27 5.02
CA ALA A 82 21.95 18.96 4.52
C ALA A 82 21.07 18.43 3.38
N TRP A 83 19.84 18.95 3.25
CA TRP A 83 18.95 18.54 2.18
C TRP A 83 19.42 19.07 0.83
N GLN A 84 19.43 18.18 -0.15
CA GLN A 84 19.91 18.48 -1.48
C GLN A 84 18.77 18.92 -2.39
N GLU A 85 18.95 20.02 -3.13
CA GLU A 85 17.98 20.46 -4.14
C GLU A 85 17.85 19.41 -5.26
N GLY A 86 18.95 18.78 -5.65
CA GLY A 86 19.01 17.79 -6.72
C GLY A 86 19.12 18.43 -8.10
N LYS A 87 18.97 17.61 -9.14
CA LYS A 87 19.05 18.05 -10.55
C LYS A 87 17.95 19.09 -10.82
N PRO A 88 18.29 20.26 -11.35
CA PRO A 88 17.29 21.26 -11.76
C PRO A 88 16.33 20.69 -12.80
N TRP A 89 15.05 21.08 -12.71
CA TRP A 89 14.09 20.74 -13.75
C TRP A 89 14.47 21.38 -15.09
N THR A 90 14.43 20.60 -16.13
CA THR A 90 14.64 21.07 -17.49
C THR A 90 13.39 20.77 -18.33
N ARG A 91 12.89 21.77 -19.06
CA ARG A 91 11.75 21.55 -19.97
C ARG A 91 12.11 20.50 -21.03
N PRO A 92 11.38 19.38 -21.12
CA PRO A 92 11.62 18.40 -22.16
C PRO A 92 11.38 18.99 -23.55
N ALA A 93 12.24 18.67 -24.51
CA ALA A 93 12.11 19.14 -25.90
C ALA A 93 10.84 18.60 -26.59
N GLU A 94 10.40 17.41 -26.18
CA GLU A 94 9.19 16.75 -26.67
C GLU A 94 7.92 17.56 -26.38
N TRP A 95 7.93 18.46 -25.38
CA TRP A 95 6.76 19.29 -25.05
C TRP A 95 6.44 20.35 -26.10
N ASP A 96 7.38 20.66 -27.00
CA ASP A 96 7.19 21.62 -28.09
C ASP A 96 6.70 20.93 -29.37
N ASP A 97 6.63 19.59 -29.41
CA ASP A 97 6.14 18.79 -30.52
C ASP A 97 5.24 17.64 -30.05
N ALA A 98 3.94 17.82 -30.20
CA ALA A 98 2.93 16.81 -29.79
C ALA A 98 3.13 15.45 -30.50
N LYS A 99 3.71 15.42 -31.71
CA LYS A 99 4.01 14.17 -32.40
C LYS A 99 5.22 13.49 -31.75
N ALA A 100 6.26 14.23 -31.40
CA ALA A 100 7.42 13.70 -30.70
C ALA A 100 7.05 13.15 -29.34
N ALA A 101 6.21 13.86 -28.56
CA ALA A 101 5.69 13.39 -27.27
C ALA A 101 4.88 12.09 -27.43
N TYR A 102 4.01 12.01 -28.43
CA TYR A 102 3.22 10.80 -28.71
C TYR A 102 4.10 9.59 -29.08
N GLU A 103 5.08 9.76 -29.95
CA GLU A 103 5.98 8.66 -30.36
C GLU A 103 6.89 8.21 -29.21
N LEU A 104 7.39 9.15 -28.40
CA LEU A 104 8.12 8.84 -27.18
C LEU A 104 7.25 8.02 -26.22
N GLY A 105 6.03 8.47 -25.98
CA GLY A 105 5.11 7.80 -25.08
C GLY A 105 4.71 6.41 -25.56
N LYS A 106 4.46 6.24 -26.85
CA LYS A 106 4.22 4.92 -27.45
C LYS A 106 5.40 3.96 -27.23
N LYS A 107 6.63 4.45 -27.37
CA LYS A 107 7.86 3.68 -27.09
C LYS A 107 7.92 3.28 -25.60
N ASN A 108 7.76 4.25 -24.70
CA ASN A 108 7.82 4.02 -23.25
C ASN A 108 6.72 3.07 -22.78
N GLN A 109 5.48 3.26 -23.25
CA GLN A 109 4.36 2.36 -22.95
C GLN A 109 4.62 0.95 -23.43
N THR A 110 5.16 0.78 -24.64
CA THR A 110 5.52 -0.53 -25.19
C THR A 110 6.59 -1.22 -24.35
N GLN A 111 7.61 -0.48 -23.93
CA GLN A 111 8.65 -1.01 -23.04
C GLN A 111 8.08 -1.44 -21.69
N LEU A 112 7.28 -0.59 -21.06
CA LEU A 112 6.65 -0.87 -19.77
C LEU A 112 5.75 -2.10 -19.85
N SER A 113 4.89 -2.17 -20.86
CA SER A 113 3.92 -3.26 -21.03
C SER A 113 4.55 -4.56 -21.59
N GLY A 114 5.80 -4.52 -22.03
CA GLY A 114 6.47 -5.61 -22.73
C GLY A 114 5.91 -5.92 -24.12
N ARG A 115 4.96 -5.12 -24.60
CA ARG A 115 4.30 -5.24 -25.92
C ARG A 115 3.63 -3.93 -26.33
N ALA A 116 3.40 -3.75 -27.63
CA ALA A 116 2.57 -2.65 -28.09
C ALA A 116 1.14 -2.78 -27.55
N PHE A 117 0.58 -1.67 -27.12
CA PHE A 117 -0.76 -1.60 -26.55
C PHE A 117 -1.52 -0.41 -27.16
N ASP A 118 -2.73 -0.70 -27.66
CA ASP A 118 -3.67 0.31 -28.14
C ASP A 118 -5.01 0.12 -27.43
N TYR A 119 -5.50 1.20 -26.79
CA TYR A 119 -6.78 1.17 -26.10
C TYR A 119 -7.89 1.62 -27.06
N ALA A 120 -8.18 0.75 -28.04
CA ALA A 120 -9.11 1.04 -29.13
C ALA A 120 -10.55 1.32 -28.66
N PHE A 121 -10.94 0.85 -27.47
CA PHE A 121 -12.26 1.11 -26.91
C PHE A 121 -12.48 2.60 -26.57
N CYS A 122 -11.44 3.32 -26.14
CA CYS A 122 -11.49 4.76 -25.87
C CYS A 122 -10.25 5.45 -26.48
N PRO A 123 -10.35 5.94 -27.72
CA PRO A 123 -9.21 6.59 -28.39
C PRO A 123 -8.68 7.82 -27.68
N GLN A 124 -9.50 8.53 -26.90
CA GLN A 124 -9.08 9.66 -26.11
C GLN A 124 -8.12 9.24 -25.00
N ASP A 125 -8.47 8.19 -24.25
CA ASP A 125 -7.60 7.66 -23.20
C ASP A 125 -6.33 7.06 -23.79
N ASP A 126 -6.41 6.39 -24.94
CA ASP A 126 -5.22 5.91 -25.66
C ASP A 126 -4.26 7.06 -26.00
N TYR A 127 -4.81 8.17 -26.48
CA TYR A 127 -4.02 9.37 -26.78
C TYR A 127 -3.41 9.97 -25.52
N TYR A 128 -4.18 10.13 -24.42
CA TYR A 128 -3.67 10.70 -23.17
C TYR A 128 -2.61 9.82 -22.53
N LEU A 129 -2.79 8.50 -22.55
CA LEU A 129 -1.78 7.57 -22.06
C LEU A 129 -0.46 7.73 -22.84
N LYS A 130 -0.53 7.73 -24.17
CA LYS A 130 0.67 7.82 -25.03
C LYS A 130 1.28 9.21 -25.03
N ALA A 131 0.52 10.24 -25.40
CA ALA A 131 1.06 11.59 -25.56
C ALA A 131 1.45 12.21 -24.21
N HIS A 132 0.61 12.05 -23.19
CA HIS A 132 0.76 12.78 -21.96
C HIS A 132 1.45 11.96 -20.85
N LEU A 133 0.88 10.80 -20.43
CA LEU A 133 1.48 10.05 -19.35
C LEU A 133 2.86 9.51 -19.73
N PHE A 134 2.93 8.69 -20.77
CA PHE A 134 4.19 8.04 -21.17
C PHE A 134 5.06 8.92 -22.08
N GLY A 135 4.50 10.00 -22.64
CA GLY A 135 5.20 11.01 -23.41
C GLY A 135 5.71 12.15 -22.52
N ASP A 136 4.84 13.13 -22.22
CA ASP A 136 5.23 14.36 -21.51
C ASP A 136 5.84 14.10 -20.14
N ILE A 137 5.20 13.25 -19.31
CA ILE A 137 5.65 13.00 -17.93
C ILE A 137 6.92 12.15 -17.93
N PHE A 138 6.98 11.08 -18.74
CA PHE A 138 8.15 10.23 -18.83
C PHE A 138 9.36 10.87 -19.54
N ALA A 139 9.17 12.02 -20.20
CA ALA A 139 10.27 12.82 -20.74
C ALA A 139 11.06 13.56 -19.65
N GLY A 140 10.50 13.73 -18.45
CA GLY A 140 11.21 14.31 -17.30
C GLY A 140 12.43 13.49 -16.90
N ASP A 141 13.47 14.15 -16.41
CA ASP A 141 14.79 13.55 -16.22
C ASP A 141 15.31 13.58 -14.77
N GLN A 142 14.45 13.97 -13.79
CA GLN A 142 14.77 13.95 -12.36
C GLN A 142 14.70 12.55 -11.76
N LEU A 143 13.83 11.68 -12.29
CA LEU A 143 13.72 10.29 -11.91
C LEU A 143 14.04 9.39 -13.10
N SER A 144 14.77 8.31 -12.85
CA SER A 144 14.93 7.24 -13.83
C SER A 144 13.57 6.55 -14.09
N HIS A 145 13.40 5.87 -15.23
CA HIS A 145 12.18 5.09 -15.47
C HIS A 145 11.98 3.98 -14.42
N ALA A 146 13.06 3.40 -13.91
CA ALA A 146 13.00 2.43 -12.82
C ALA A 146 12.44 3.06 -11.52
N ASP A 147 12.93 4.24 -11.11
CA ASP A 147 12.42 4.95 -9.92
C ASP A 147 11.00 5.48 -10.15
N ARG A 148 10.64 5.88 -11.38
CA ARG A 148 9.26 6.26 -11.72
C ARG A 148 8.28 5.12 -11.45
N GLU A 149 8.67 3.90 -11.79
CA GLU A 149 7.83 2.74 -11.53
C GLU A 149 7.78 2.35 -10.05
N ILE A 150 8.85 2.55 -9.27
CA ILE A 150 8.80 2.42 -7.80
C ILE A 150 7.76 3.40 -7.22
N VAL A 151 7.78 4.66 -7.65
CA VAL A 151 6.81 5.69 -7.27
C VAL A 151 5.38 5.29 -7.66
N THR A 152 5.19 4.80 -8.88
CA THR A 152 3.87 4.41 -9.40
C THR A 152 3.33 3.16 -8.68
N VAL A 153 4.14 2.12 -8.50
CA VAL A 153 3.76 0.91 -7.76
C VAL A 153 3.38 1.26 -6.32
N ALA A 154 4.18 2.09 -5.65
CA ALA A 154 3.89 2.52 -4.28
C ALA A 154 2.58 3.33 -4.19
N ALA A 155 2.34 4.25 -5.13
CA ALA A 155 1.09 5.01 -5.18
C ALA A 155 -0.12 4.11 -5.41
N LEU A 156 -0.04 3.18 -6.36
CA LEU A 156 -1.12 2.24 -6.68
C LEU A 156 -1.38 1.27 -5.52
N SER A 157 -0.35 0.87 -4.76
CA SER A 157 -0.50 0.08 -3.54
C SER A 157 -1.31 0.83 -2.46
N GLY A 158 -1.28 2.16 -2.48
CA GLY A 158 -2.09 3.02 -1.62
C GLY A 158 -3.51 3.27 -2.09
N LEU A 159 -3.92 2.85 -3.29
CA LEU A 159 -5.24 3.12 -3.87
C LEU A 159 -6.15 1.89 -3.84
N GLU A 160 -7.47 2.14 -3.74
CA GLU A 160 -8.50 1.10 -3.91
C GLU A 160 -9.02 1.06 -5.34
N GLY A 161 -9.46 -0.13 -5.77
CA GLY A 161 -10.13 -0.31 -7.06
C GLY A 161 -9.18 -0.30 -8.26
N VAL A 162 -7.85 -0.32 -8.04
CA VAL A 162 -6.83 -0.24 -9.09
C VAL A 162 -5.94 -1.49 -9.17
N ALA A 163 -6.42 -2.63 -8.69
CA ALA A 163 -5.65 -3.88 -8.69
C ALA A 163 -5.11 -4.29 -10.08
N PRO A 164 -5.87 -4.16 -11.19
CA PRO A 164 -5.33 -4.44 -12.52
C PRO A 164 -4.15 -3.54 -12.90
N GLN A 165 -4.22 -2.24 -12.57
CA GLN A 165 -3.15 -1.28 -12.82
C GLN A 165 -1.93 -1.58 -11.96
N LEU A 166 -2.13 -1.90 -10.68
CA LEU A 166 -1.03 -2.29 -9.79
C LEU A 166 -0.30 -3.53 -10.33
N THR A 167 -1.03 -4.55 -10.76
CA THR A 167 -0.44 -5.76 -11.38
C THR A 167 0.35 -5.41 -12.63
N ALA A 168 -0.19 -4.57 -13.51
CA ALA A 168 0.48 -4.13 -14.73
C ALA A 168 1.76 -3.33 -14.43
N HIS A 169 1.73 -2.41 -13.46
CA HIS A 169 2.89 -1.60 -13.10
C HIS A 169 3.95 -2.38 -12.30
N LYS A 170 3.60 -3.41 -11.54
CA LYS A 170 4.59 -4.35 -10.97
C LYS A 170 5.41 -5.03 -12.06
N ALA A 171 4.75 -5.56 -13.09
CA ALA A 171 5.44 -6.13 -14.25
C ALA A 171 6.20 -5.04 -15.04
N GLY A 172 5.61 -3.86 -15.18
CA GLY A 172 6.22 -2.69 -15.82
C GLY A 172 7.50 -2.23 -15.12
N ALA A 173 7.52 -2.24 -13.79
CA ALA A 173 8.71 -1.90 -13.01
C ALA A 173 9.89 -2.81 -13.32
N VAL A 174 9.63 -4.10 -13.52
CA VAL A 174 10.66 -5.06 -13.97
C VAL A 174 11.12 -4.73 -15.39
N ASN A 175 10.20 -4.45 -16.31
CA ASN A 175 10.53 -4.09 -17.68
C ASN A 175 11.29 -2.75 -17.78
N MET A 176 11.16 -1.88 -16.78
CA MET A 176 11.86 -0.59 -16.69
C MET A 176 13.18 -0.65 -15.93
N GLY A 177 13.61 -1.84 -15.47
CA GLY A 177 14.97 -2.07 -14.97
C GLY A 177 15.10 -2.43 -13.49
N ASN A 178 13.99 -2.59 -12.76
CA ASN A 178 14.01 -3.15 -11.42
C ASN A 178 14.05 -4.68 -11.47
N SER A 179 14.58 -5.33 -10.42
CA SER A 179 14.42 -6.78 -10.30
C SER A 179 13.04 -7.13 -9.73
N GLN A 180 12.56 -8.35 -9.97
CA GLN A 180 11.30 -8.84 -9.40
C GLN A 180 11.38 -8.83 -7.87
N GLU A 181 12.52 -9.25 -7.32
CA GLU A 181 12.76 -9.30 -5.87
C GLU A 181 12.65 -7.90 -5.24
N LEU A 182 13.17 -6.85 -5.90
CA LEU A 182 13.05 -5.48 -5.42
C LEU A 182 11.60 -5.00 -5.42
N VAL A 183 10.81 -5.34 -6.45
CA VAL A 183 9.39 -4.97 -6.51
C VAL A 183 8.59 -5.69 -5.42
N ASP A 184 8.90 -6.95 -5.15
CA ASP A 184 8.26 -7.73 -4.10
C ASP A 184 8.66 -7.20 -2.71
N GLU A 185 9.95 -6.87 -2.49
CA GLU A 185 10.45 -6.22 -1.28
C GLU A 185 9.77 -4.87 -1.05
N LEU A 186 9.59 -4.05 -2.09
CA LEU A 186 8.89 -2.77 -2.01
C LEU A 186 7.46 -2.93 -1.47
N CYS A 187 6.71 -3.86 -2.01
CA CYS A 187 5.32 -4.09 -1.59
C CYS A 187 5.28 -4.62 -0.15
N ALA A 188 6.11 -5.60 0.19
CA ALA A 188 6.19 -6.16 1.53
C ALA A 188 6.61 -5.10 2.57
N TRP A 189 7.56 -4.23 2.22
CA TRP A 189 7.99 -3.13 3.08
C TRP A 189 6.88 -2.11 3.30
N LEU A 190 6.18 -1.68 2.24
CA LEU A 190 5.04 -0.76 2.38
C LEU A 190 3.95 -1.32 3.31
N ASP A 191 3.70 -2.61 3.24
CA ASP A 191 2.75 -3.30 4.12
C ASP A 191 3.27 -3.36 5.55
N SER A 192 4.49 -3.83 5.78
CA SER A 192 5.05 -3.99 7.14
C SER A 192 5.16 -2.66 7.90
N GLU A 193 5.48 -1.56 7.21
CA GLU A 193 5.49 -0.22 7.79
C GLU A 193 4.06 0.36 7.97
N GLY A 194 3.04 -0.28 7.41
CA GLY A 194 1.66 0.17 7.47
C GLY A 194 1.36 1.37 6.56
N TYR A 195 2.17 1.59 5.52
CA TYR A 195 1.90 2.66 4.56
C TYR A 195 0.63 2.39 3.76
N THR A 196 0.35 1.12 3.45
CA THR A 196 -0.85 0.71 2.71
C THR A 196 -2.10 0.62 3.56
N LEU A 197 -1.96 0.67 4.89
CA LEU A 197 -3.09 0.70 5.82
C LEU A 197 -3.80 2.06 5.77
N ARG A 198 -5.04 2.05 5.31
CA ARG A 198 -5.93 3.22 5.30
C ARG A 198 -6.93 3.12 6.44
N SER A 199 -6.65 3.81 7.52
CA SER A 199 -7.51 3.80 8.69
C SER A 199 -7.35 5.06 9.52
N ALA A 200 -8.44 5.49 10.14
CA ALA A 200 -8.43 6.50 11.19
C ALA A 200 -8.06 5.89 12.57
N TRP A 201 -7.96 4.54 12.65
CA TRP A 201 -7.65 3.85 13.89
C TRP A 201 -6.15 3.53 13.98
N PRO A 202 -5.53 3.60 15.15
CA PRO A 202 -4.12 3.34 15.33
C PRO A 202 -3.77 1.89 14.93
N LYS A 203 -2.65 1.70 14.23
CA LYS A 203 -2.16 0.34 13.91
C LYS A 203 -1.90 -0.47 15.19
N GLY A 204 -1.32 0.15 16.19
CA GLY A 204 -0.92 -0.48 17.44
C GLY A 204 0.50 -1.05 17.41
N GLU A 205 0.88 -1.68 18.52
CA GLU A 205 2.17 -2.33 18.70
C GLU A 205 2.12 -3.77 18.20
N HIS A 206 3.27 -4.29 17.78
CA HIS A 206 3.38 -5.67 17.29
C HIS A 206 2.88 -6.67 18.35
N ASN A 207 2.00 -7.57 17.96
CA ASN A 207 1.37 -8.56 18.83
C ASN A 207 2.35 -9.68 19.21
N THR A 208 3.27 -9.41 20.12
CA THR A 208 4.25 -10.40 20.58
C THR A 208 3.65 -11.41 21.55
N ALA A 209 2.66 -11.00 22.35
CA ALA A 209 2.06 -11.83 23.41
C ALA A 209 1.27 -13.03 22.86
N TYR A 210 0.63 -12.88 21.72
CA TYR A 210 -0.20 -13.90 21.10
C TYR A 210 0.33 -14.37 19.74
N ALA A 211 1.55 -13.96 19.34
CA ALA A 211 2.12 -14.25 18.02
C ALA A 211 2.09 -15.74 17.65
N GLN A 212 2.26 -16.63 18.63
CA GLN A 212 2.19 -18.09 18.44
C GLN A 212 0.84 -18.61 17.95
N TYR A 213 -0.22 -17.81 18.07
CA TYR A 213 -1.59 -18.15 17.64
C TYR A 213 -2.00 -17.44 16.35
N PHE A 214 -1.04 -16.80 15.67
CA PHE A 214 -1.29 -16.11 14.42
C PHE A 214 -0.34 -16.62 13.33
N ILE A 215 -0.82 -16.64 12.10
CA ILE A 215 -0.01 -16.80 10.90
C ILE A 215 0.10 -15.39 10.29
N GLY A 216 1.33 -14.91 10.08
CA GLY A 216 1.61 -13.53 9.67
C GLY A 216 1.62 -12.54 10.85
N ASN A 217 1.73 -11.25 10.55
CA ASN A 217 1.89 -10.21 11.55
C ASN A 217 0.56 -9.55 11.91
N SER A 218 0.36 -9.33 13.20
CA SER A 218 -0.76 -8.57 13.74
C SER A 218 -0.29 -7.56 14.78
N TYR A 219 -1.12 -6.56 15.04
CA TYR A 219 -0.81 -5.45 15.94
C TYR A 219 -2.01 -5.19 16.85
N LEU A 220 -1.73 -4.74 18.07
CA LEU A 220 -2.74 -4.46 19.09
C LEU A 220 -2.63 -3.00 19.54
N ALA A 221 -3.74 -2.29 19.51
CA ALA A 221 -3.89 -0.98 20.10
C ALA A 221 -4.99 -1.03 21.18
N PRO A 222 -4.62 -1.16 22.48
CA PRO A 222 -5.58 -1.03 23.56
C PRO A 222 -6.25 0.34 23.54
N MET A 223 -7.55 0.36 23.82
CA MET A 223 -8.38 1.54 23.80
C MET A 223 -9.20 1.65 25.08
N ASP A 224 -9.77 2.81 25.32
CA ASP A 224 -10.65 3.02 26.48
C ASP A 224 -11.87 2.08 26.45
N GLY A 225 -12.37 1.76 27.62
CA GLY A 225 -13.53 0.89 27.77
C GLY A 225 -13.27 -0.60 27.53
N GLY A 226 -12.02 -1.04 27.56
CA GLY A 226 -11.65 -2.46 27.40
C GLY A 226 -11.72 -2.96 25.94
N MET A 227 -11.84 -2.06 25.00
CA MET A 227 -11.73 -2.38 23.57
C MET A 227 -10.26 -2.52 23.15
N VAL A 228 -10.04 -3.30 22.11
CA VAL A 228 -8.73 -3.39 21.43
C VAL A 228 -8.96 -3.24 19.94
N ASN A 229 -8.21 -2.36 19.29
CA ASN A 229 -8.10 -2.39 17.83
C ASN A 229 -7.04 -3.41 17.44
N VAL A 230 -7.43 -4.39 16.65
CA VAL A 230 -6.53 -5.43 16.14
C VAL A 230 -6.32 -5.18 14.66
N SER A 231 -5.05 -4.99 14.28
CA SER A 231 -4.64 -4.81 12.89
C SER A 231 -3.97 -6.09 12.40
N PHE A 232 -4.38 -6.54 11.22
CA PHE A 232 -3.84 -7.73 10.54
C PHE A 232 -3.21 -7.27 9.22
N GLU A 233 -1.96 -7.64 8.98
CA GLU A 233 -1.34 -7.49 7.66
C GLU A 233 -2.05 -8.36 6.61
N PRO A 234 -1.89 -8.03 5.31
CA PRO A 234 -2.41 -8.90 4.25
C PRO A 234 -2.00 -10.37 4.47
N GLY A 235 -2.98 -11.26 4.41
CA GLY A 235 -2.77 -12.70 4.64
C GLY A 235 -2.70 -13.14 6.11
N CYS A 236 -2.59 -12.22 7.05
CA CYS A 236 -2.52 -12.56 8.48
C CYS A 236 -3.87 -13.05 8.99
N ARG A 237 -3.83 -14.11 9.78
CA ARG A 237 -5.02 -14.72 10.40
C ARG A 237 -4.67 -15.37 11.73
N ASN A 238 -5.65 -15.43 12.64
CA ASN A 238 -5.48 -16.17 13.88
C ASN A 238 -5.84 -17.66 13.71
N ASN A 239 -5.43 -18.46 14.66
CA ASN A 239 -5.83 -19.85 14.75
C ASN A 239 -7.34 -19.99 15.04
N TRP A 240 -7.88 -21.17 14.79
CA TRP A 240 -9.15 -21.55 15.34
C TRP A 240 -9.11 -21.39 16.85
N HIS A 241 -10.18 -20.82 17.43
CA HIS A 241 -10.29 -20.62 18.88
C HIS A 241 -11.74 -20.57 19.35
N VAL A 242 -11.90 -20.64 20.65
CA VAL A 242 -13.20 -20.61 21.35
C VAL A 242 -13.13 -19.64 22.52
N HIS A 243 -14.18 -18.90 22.74
CA HIS A 243 -14.38 -18.10 23.94
C HIS A 243 -15.33 -18.82 24.89
N HIS A 244 -14.91 -18.96 26.14
CA HIS A 244 -15.71 -19.60 27.20
C HIS A 244 -16.23 -18.51 28.13
N LYS A 245 -17.53 -18.60 28.50
CA LYS A 245 -18.22 -17.72 29.46
C LYS A 245 -18.15 -16.22 29.08
N GLN A 246 -18.08 -15.90 27.80
CA GLN A 246 -18.09 -14.55 27.25
C GLN A 246 -18.49 -14.57 25.78
N VAL A 247 -19.01 -13.45 25.30
CA VAL A 247 -19.31 -13.19 23.88
C VAL A 247 -18.27 -12.26 23.36
N GLN A 248 -17.57 -12.63 22.29
CA GLN A 248 -16.67 -11.70 21.57
C GLN A 248 -17.47 -10.89 20.56
N VAL A 249 -17.22 -9.58 20.49
CA VAL A 249 -17.78 -8.73 19.44
C VAL A 249 -16.63 -8.21 18.57
N LEU A 250 -16.78 -8.37 17.26
CA LEU A 250 -15.91 -7.81 16.24
C LEU A 250 -16.66 -6.69 15.50
N VAL A 251 -16.03 -5.52 15.36
CA VAL A 251 -16.51 -4.42 14.55
C VAL A 251 -15.44 -4.12 13.52
N CYS A 252 -15.63 -4.53 12.27
CA CYS A 252 -14.67 -4.24 11.21
C CYS A 252 -14.67 -2.74 10.91
N VAL A 253 -13.50 -2.10 10.98
CA VAL A 253 -13.35 -0.64 10.85
C VAL A 253 -12.47 -0.21 9.68
N ALA A 254 -11.62 -1.10 9.15
CA ALA A 254 -10.81 -0.81 7.96
C ALA A 254 -10.42 -2.07 7.20
N GLY A 255 -10.19 -1.93 5.90
CA GLY A 255 -9.72 -2.98 5.02
C GLY A 255 -10.73 -4.10 4.79
N ARG A 256 -10.23 -5.30 4.47
CA ARG A 256 -11.03 -6.46 4.10
C ARG A 256 -10.46 -7.73 4.72
N GLY A 257 -11.32 -8.63 5.17
CA GLY A 257 -10.91 -9.89 5.77
C GLY A 257 -12.03 -10.93 5.82
N TRP A 258 -11.82 -11.93 6.64
CA TRP A 258 -12.71 -13.07 6.77
C TRP A 258 -12.99 -13.38 8.23
N TYR A 259 -14.20 -13.82 8.50
CA TYR A 259 -14.64 -14.50 9.71
C TYR A 259 -15.28 -15.82 9.33
N GLN A 260 -14.99 -16.88 10.07
CA GLN A 260 -15.64 -18.18 9.82
C GLN A 260 -15.85 -18.96 11.11
N GLU A 261 -17.05 -19.51 11.27
CA GLU A 261 -17.35 -20.53 12.26
C GLU A 261 -17.04 -21.93 11.69
N TRP A 262 -16.62 -22.83 12.55
CA TRP A 262 -16.33 -24.20 12.14
C TRP A 262 -17.53 -24.86 11.45
N GLY A 263 -17.30 -25.40 10.27
CA GLY A 263 -18.31 -26.08 9.46
C GLY A 263 -19.31 -25.17 8.76
N LYS A 264 -19.11 -23.84 8.81
CA LYS A 264 -19.93 -22.85 8.07
C LYS A 264 -19.12 -22.17 6.96
N GLU A 265 -19.84 -21.51 6.05
CA GLU A 265 -19.24 -20.64 5.04
C GLU A 265 -18.56 -19.42 5.70
N ALA A 266 -17.47 -18.95 5.11
CA ALA A 266 -16.80 -17.75 5.56
C ALA A 266 -17.63 -16.50 5.24
N VAL A 267 -17.60 -15.53 6.16
CA VAL A 267 -18.24 -14.22 6.03
C VAL A 267 -17.18 -13.17 5.76
N GLU A 268 -17.38 -12.36 4.73
CA GLU A 268 -16.49 -11.24 4.44
C GLU A 268 -16.61 -10.16 5.51
N LEU A 269 -15.46 -9.76 6.08
CA LEU A 269 -15.33 -8.61 6.95
C LEU A 269 -14.92 -7.38 6.14
N LYS A 270 -15.72 -6.33 6.21
CA LYS A 270 -15.46 -5.02 5.64
C LYS A 270 -16.00 -3.93 6.59
N PRO A 271 -15.55 -2.68 6.47
CA PRO A 271 -15.99 -1.60 7.36
C PRO A 271 -17.51 -1.54 7.51
N GLY A 272 -17.96 -1.52 8.78
CA GLY A 272 -19.37 -1.54 9.14
C GLY A 272 -19.96 -2.94 9.44
N VAL A 273 -19.26 -4.03 9.12
CA VAL A 273 -19.68 -5.38 9.51
C VAL A 273 -19.43 -5.58 11.01
N VAL A 274 -20.46 -6.02 11.72
CA VAL A 274 -20.41 -6.35 13.15
C VAL A 274 -20.79 -7.81 13.34
N ILE A 275 -19.93 -8.56 14.01
CA ILE A 275 -20.17 -9.98 14.37
C ILE A 275 -20.16 -10.11 15.89
N ALA A 276 -21.23 -10.68 16.46
CA ALA A 276 -21.25 -11.11 17.84
C ALA A 276 -21.10 -12.63 17.87
N ILE A 277 -20.02 -13.11 18.46
CA ILE A 277 -19.63 -14.51 18.47
C ILE A 277 -20.02 -15.10 19.83
N PRO A 278 -21.02 -16.00 19.89
CA PRO A 278 -21.45 -16.61 21.14
C PRO A 278 -20.34 -17.42 21.81
N GLU A 279 -20.48 -17.63 23.13
CA GLU A 279 -19.59 -18.55 23.84
C GLU A 279 -19.65 -19.96 23.23
N GLY A 280 -18.55 -20.68 23.28
CA GLY A 280 -18.43 -22.05 22.78
C GLY A 280 -18.34 -22.19 21.25
N VAL A 281 -18.47 -21.12 20.50
CA VAL A 281 -18.34 -21.15 19.01
C VAL A 281 -16.88 -21.23 18.61
N LYS A 282 -16.49 -22.33 17.95
CA LYS A 282 -15.17 -22.46 17.34
C LYS A 282 -15.13 -21.61 16.06
N HIS A 283 -14.21 -20.65 15.98
CA HIS A 283 -14.10 -19.69 14.89
C HIS A 283 -12.67 -19.21 14.68
N TRP A 284 -12.46 -18.53 13.58
CA TRP A 284 -11.27 -17.75 13.28
C TRP A 284 -11.63 -16.48 12.53
N HIS A 285 -10.71 -15.50 12.49
CA HIS A 285 -10.80 -14.31 11.66
C HIS A 285 -9.40 -13.81 11.27
N GLY A 286 -9.34 -13.00 10.22
CA GLY A 286 -8.08 -12.46 9.72
C GLY A 286 -8.29 -11.61 8.47
N ALA A 287 -7.20 -11.02 7.99
CA ALA A 287 -7.17 -10.21 6.77
C ALA A 287 -7.35 -11.04 5.52
N ALA A 288 -7.79 -10.44 4.43
CA ALA A 288 -7.69 -11.03 3.09
C ALA A 288 -6.23 -11.04 2.62
N ALA A 289 -5.93 -11.86 1.61
CA ALA A 289 -4.56 -12.04 1.14
C ALA A 289 -3.92 -10.77 0.55
N ASP A 290 -4.74 -9.85 0.08
CA ASP A 290 -4.38 -8.63 -0.64
C ASP A 290 -4.81 -7.34 0.06
N SER A 291 -5.21 -7.41 1.33
CA SER A 291 -5.71 -6.25 2.08
C SER A 291 -5.35 -6.33 3.55
N TRP A 292 -4.97 -5.22 4.14
CA TRP A 292 -5.06 -5.04 5.58
C TRP A 292 -6.48 -5.25 6.06
N MET A 293 -6.64 -5.64 7.32
CA MET A 293 -7.92 -5.64 8.00
C MET A 293 -7.74 -5.13 9.43
N GLN A 294 -8.65 -4.25 9.86
CA GLN A 294 -8.75 -3.85 11.25
C GLN A 294 -10.15 -4.10 11.78
N HIS A 295 -10.22 -4.58 12.99
CA HIS A 295 -11.45 -4.61 13.74
C HIS A 295 -11.25 -4.15 15.19
N LEU A 296 -12.23 -3.47 15.72
CA LEU A 296 -12.37 -3.32 17.17
C LEU A 296 -12.89 -4.62 17.72
N THR A 297 -12.38 -5.05 18.87
CA THR A 297 -12.91 -6.18 19.62
C THR A 297 -13.11 -5.83 21.08
N TYR A 298 -14.17 -6.36 21.65
CA TYR A 298 -14.45 -6.34 23.08
C TYR A 298 -15.26 -7.57 23.45
N HIS A 299 -15.30 -7.87 24.74
CA HIS A 299 -16.10 -8.96 25.26
C HIS A 299 -17.29 -8.42 26.05
N LYS A 300 -18.45 -9.03 25.86
CA LYS A 300 -19.66 -8.76 26.65
C LYS A 300 -20.16 -10.05 27.33
N ASP A 301 -21.08 -9.89 28.27
CA ASP A 301 -21.65 -11.01 29.03
C ASP A 301 -20.58 -11.87 29.74
N VAL A 302 -19.50 -11.20 30.18
CA VAL A 302 -18.33 -11.84 30.80
C VAL A 302 -18.69 -12.38 32.17
N GLN A 303 -18.52 -13.69 32.37
CA GLN A 303 -18.78 -14.36 33.64
C GLN A 303 -17.47 -14.71 34.33
N ASP A 304 -17.55 -15.05 35.61
CA ASP A 304 -16.39 -15.51 36.39
C ASP A 304 -15.76 -16.77 35.76
N GLY A 305 -14.44 -16.74 35.61
CA GLY A 305 -13.67 -17.78 34.93
C GLY A 305 -13.77 -17.75 33.39
N ALA A 306 -14.13 -16.60 32.79
CA ALA A 306 -14.06 -16.42 31.34
C ALA A 306 -12.62 -16.64 30.80
N SER A 307 -12.51 -17.31 29.68
CA SER A 307 -11.20 -17.66 29.06
C SER A 307 -11.28 -17.82 27.56
N ASN A 308 -10.12 -17.80 26.94
CA ASN A 308 -9.94 -18.12 25.52
C ASN A 308 -9.21 -19.46 25.39
N GLU A 309 -9.67 -20.31 24.50
CA GLU A 309 -9.03 -21.57 24.14
C GLU A 309 -8.53 -21.49 22.70
N TRP A 310 -7.21 -21.57 22.53
CA TRP A 310 -6.57 -21.59 21.22
C TRP A 310 -6.43 -23.02 20.70
N LEU A 311 -6.79 -23.22 19.45
CA LEU A 311 -6.83 -24.52 18.79
C LEU A 311 -5.83 -24.54 17.60
N GLU A 312 -6.07 -25.42 16.62
CA GLU A 312 -5.21 -25.62 15.48
C GLU A 312 -5.14 -24.39 14.55
N PRO A 313 -4.03 -24.23 13.83
CA PRO A 313 -3.91 -23.18 12.81
C PRO A 313 -4.92 -23.35 11.67
N VAL A 314 -5.34 -22.23 11.06
CA VAL A 314 -6.05 -22.24 9.78
C VAL A 314 -5.04 -22.53 8.68
N THR A 315 -5.17 -23.65 7.99
CA THR A 315 -4.21 -24.07 6.95
C THR A 315 -4.19 -23.12 5.75
N ASP A 316 -3.07 -23.07 5.05
CA ASP A 316 -2.95 -22.25 3.83
C ASP A 316 -3.95 -22.72 2.76
N GLU A 317 -4.15 -24.02 2.60
CA GLU A 317 -5.10 -24.58 1.66
C GLU A 317 -6.53 -24.11 1.94
N HIS A 318 -6.94 -24.14 3.22
CA HIS A 318 -8.26 -23.68 3.65
C HIS A 318 -8.42 -22.17 3.38
N TYR A 319 -7.42 -21.38 3.77
CA TYR A 319 -7.44 -19.91 3.62
C TYR A 319 -7.44 -19.48 2.15
N GLN A 320 -6.58 -20.08 1.29
CA GLN A 320 -6.49 -19.76 -0.13
C GLN A 320 -7.80 -20.10 -0.89
N GLY A 321 -8.52 -21.13 -0.45
CA GLY A 321 -9.82 -21.47 -1.01
C GLY A 321 -10.89 -20.38 -0.87
N LEU A 322 -10.69 -19.38 0.02
CA LEU A 322 -11.60 -18.25 0.22
C LEU A 322 -11.35 -17.11 -0.78
N SER A 323 -10.16 -17.00 -1.32
CA SER A 323 -9.74 -15.91 -2.22
C SER A 323 -10.21 -16.11 -3.67
N ILE A 324 -10.83 -17.21 -4.00
CA ILE A 324 -11.17 -17.63 -5.39
C ILE A 324 -12.66 -17.40 -5.73
N ARG A 325 -13.46 -16.82 -4.82
CA ARG A 325 -14.91 -16.59 -5.06
C ARG A 325 -15.23 -15.14 -5.42
#